data_55df69010d81d1aba4e9371266ab3082
#
_entry.id   55df69010d81d1aba4e9371266ab3082
#
_cell.length_a   1.000
_cell.length_b   1.000
_cell.length_c   1.000
_cell.angle_alpha   90.00
_cell.angle_beta   90.00
_cell.angle_gamma   90.00
#
_symmetry.space_group_name_H-M   'P 1'
#
loop_
_entity.id
_entity.type
_entity.pdbx_description
1 polymer ?
#
loop_
_entity_poly.entity_id
_entity_poly.type
_entity_poly.pdbx_seq_one_letter_code
_entity_poly.pdbx_strand_id
1 'polypeptide(L)'
;MVLRTNIIIALCLVALLAACGGRKKGVSAEIQEDKQAKALLQGIWVNEDEEDVAFKAKGDSIFYPDTVSQPVRFMIIKDTLVLIGANTVKYPIVKQTAHLFVFKNQNGETVRLTKSENPSDGSLFTHERPKVLNQNQLIKRDTVLVYGEDRYHSYVQVNPTTYKVVKTVYNDEGVEVGNVYYDNIVHVSLFRGSTQLYSHDFRKKEFAKLVPAEYLRQAVLSDIVYDHATPKGFTYCAQLLIPDGSSSYMIMVTISFEGKMTMGLR
;
A
#
# COMPACT_ATOMS: atom_id res chain seq x y z
N MET A 1 5.70 79.18 4.41
CA MET A 1 5.38 78.27 5.55
C MET A 1 4.69 76.97 5.08
N VAL A 2 4.20 76.89 3.89
CA VAL A 2 3.47 75.67 3.34
C VAL A 2 4.42 74.58 2.84
N LEU A 3 5.62 74.93 2.38
CA LEU A 3 6.58 73.94 1.78
C LEU A 3 7.25 73.05 2.78
N ARG A 4 7.49 73.50 4.06
CA ARG A 4 8.10 72.68 5.12
C ARG A 4 7.15 71.65 5.73
N THR A 5 5.84 71.91 5.72
CA THR A 5 4.81 71.05 6.26
C THR A 5 4.59 69.85 5.35
N ASN A 6 4.68 70.01 4.03
CA ASN A 6 4.51 68.93 3.05
C ASN A 6 5.69 67.94 3.05
N ILE A 7 6.92 68.42 3.37
CA ILE A 7 8.08 67.55 3.44
C ILE A 7 8.02 66.64 4.69
N ILE A 8 7.52 67.16 5.82
CA ILE A 8 7.35 66.36 7.05
C ILE A 8 6.27 65.30 6.90
N ILE A 9 5.16 65.64 6.20
CA ILE A 9 4.08 64.65 5.92
C ILE A 9 4.57 63.57 4.95
N ALA A 10 5.36 63.93 3.93
CA ALA A 10 5.95 62.97 3.02
C ALA A 10 6.96 62.01 3.71
N LEU A 11 7.74 62.53 4.67
CA LEU A 11 8.70 61.73 5.43
C LEU A 11 8.00 60.77 6.42
N CYS A 12 6.88 61.16 7.01
CA CYS A 12 6.05 60.29 7.86
C CYS A 12 5.32 59.21 7.09
N LEU A 13 4.90 59.49 5.80
CA LEU A 13 4.25 58.47 4.98
C LEU A 13 5.20 57.39 4.52
N VAL A 14 6.48 57.68 4.28
CA VAL A 14 7.52 56.69 3.92
C VAL A 14 7.91 55.82 5.12
N ALA A 15 7.84 56.35 6.34
CA ALA A 15 8.14 55.57 7.57
C ALA A 15 7.03 54.55 7.92
N LEU A 16 5.78 54.77 7.47
CA LEU A 16 4.65 53.84 7.69
C LEU A 16 4.63 52.67 6.73
N LEU A 17 5.34 52.69 5.61
CA LEU A 17 5.45 51.59 4.65
C LEU A 17 6.56 50.57 5.01
N ALA A 18 7.44 50.87 5.96
CA ALA A 18 8.51 49.98 6.40
C ALA A 18 8.10 49.05 7.55
N ALA A 19 6.87 49.16 8.10
CA ALA A 19 6.42 48.41 9.28
C ALA A 19 5.54 47.16 8.92
N CYS A 20 5.34 46.86 7.64
CA CYS A 20 4.59 45.65 7.21
C CYS A 20 5.50 44.68 6.45
N GLY A 21 6.26 43.87 7.13
CA GLY A 21 7.12 42.85 6.45
C GLY A 21 7.75 41.85 7.36
N GLY A 22 7.34 41.74 8.61
CA GLY A 22 7.81 40.72 9.55
C GLY A 22 6.92 39.47 9.59
N ARG A 23 6.52 38.89 8.45
CA ARG A 23 6.04 37.53 8.42
C ARG A 23 7.28 36.65 8.68
N LYS A 24 7.49 36.27 9.93
CA LYS A 24 8.33 35.12 10.26
C LYS A 24 7.73 33.94 9.48
N LYS A 25 8.26 33.63 8.29
CA LYS A 25 8.16 32.33 7.72
C LYS A 25 8.65 31.40 8.82
N GLY A 26 7.73 30.64 9.41
CA GLY A 26 8.14 29.48 10.20
C GLY A 26 9.11 28.72 9.32
N VAL A 27 10.35 28.67 9.71
CA VAL A 27 11.35 27.79 9.14
C VAL A 27 10.82 26.41 9.50
N SER A 28 10.04 25.82 8.61
CA SER A 28 9.90 24.38 8.53
C SER A 28 11.35 23.92 8.45
N ALA A 29 11.87 23.33 9.53
CA ALA A 29 13.19 22.75 9.53
C ALA A 29 13.17 21.75 8.37
N GLU A 30 13.81 22.11 7.27
CA GLU A 30 13.95 21.24 6.11
C GLU A 30 14.61 19.97 6.66
N ILE A 31 13.90 18.85 6.56
CA ILE A 31 14.39 17.55 7.03
C ILE A 31 15.59 17.24 6.15
N GLN A 32 16.77 17.54 6.65
CA GLN A 32 18.00 17.36 5.89
C GLN A 32 18.45 15.90 6.01
N GLU A 33 18.43 15.21 4.87
CA GLU A 33 18.95 13.85 4.76
C GLU A 33 20.47 13.82 4.93
N ASP A 34 20.98 12.90 5.74
CA ASP A 34 22.40 12.61 5.85
C ASP A 34 22.84 11.74 4.66
N LYS A 35 23.32 12.41 3.61
CA LYS A 35 23.79 11.74 2.39
C LYS A 35 25.05 10.89 2.60
N GLN A 36 25.89 11.25 3.60
CA GLN A 36 27.11 10.50 3.89
C GLN A 36 26.75 9.19 4.60
N ALA A 37 25.91 9.24 5.59
CA ALA A 37 25.39 8.03 6.24
C ALA A 37 24.63 7.15 5.26
N LYS A 38 23.83 7.74 4.37
CA LYS A 38 23.14 7.00 3.29
C LYS A 38 24.10 6.30 2.33
N ALA A 39 25.21 6.95 1.98
CA ALA A 39 26.23 6.34 1.14
C ALA A 39 26.93 5.16 1.82
N LEU A 40 27.19 5.24 3.14
CA LEU A 40 27.75 4.14 3.91
C LEU A 40 26.82 2.93 3.94
N LEU A 41 25.51 3.15 3.94
CA LEU A 41 24.51 2.06 3.97
C LEU A 41 24.38 1.32 2.63
N GLN A 42 24.89 1.85 1.53
CA GLN A 42 24.81 1.16 0.23
C GLN A 42 25.51 -0.20 0.25
N GLY A 43 24.88 -1.23 -0.36
CA GLY A 43 25.40 -2.59 -0.45
C GLY A 43 24.46 -3.63 0.14
N ILE A 44 24.95 -4.86 0.30
CA ILE A 44 24.22 -5.99 0.89
C ILE A 44 24.67 -6.14 2.33
N TRP A 45 23.70 -6.35 3.21
CA TRP A 45 23.90 -6.45 4.64
C TRP A 45 23.41 -7.81 5.16
N VAL A 46 24.22 -8.42 6.03
CA VAL A 46 24.05 -9.77 6.56
C VAL A 46 23.93 -9.67 8.07
N ASN A 47 23.07 -10.47 8.67
CA ASN A 47 22.97 -10.59 10.11
C ASN A 47 24.27 -11.19 10.67
N GLU A 48 24.87 -10.54 11.68
CA GLU A 48 26.15 -10.97 12.24
C GLU A 48 26.03 -12.32 12.97
N ASP A 49 24.85 -12.63 13.55
CA ASP A 49 24.64 -13.83 14.36
C ASP A 49 24.23 -15.04 13.52
N GLU A 50 23.46 -14.84 12.42
CA GLU A 50 22.84 -15.91 11.65
C GLU A 50 23.47 -16.12 10.26
N GLU A 51 24.35 -15.20 9.85
CA GLU A 51 24.96 -15.14 8.51
C GLU A 51 23.94 -15.02 7.35
N ASP A 52 22.68 -14.75 7.67
CA ASP A 52 21.62 -14.58 6.68
C ASP A 52 21.59 -13.15 6.12
N VAL A 53 21.26 -13.04 4.83
CA VAL A 53 21.16 -11.74 4.16
C VAL A 53 19.91 -11.01 4.62
N ALA A 54 20.10 -9.89 5.33
CA ALA A 54 19.00 -9.08 5.86
C ALA A 54 18.38 -8.18 4.79
N PHE A 55 19.19 -7.40 4.06
CA PHE A 55 18.71 -6.53 3.00
C PHE A 55 19.83 -6.04 2.08
N LYS A 56 19.42 -5.43 0.96
CA LYS A 56 20.29 -4.67 0.05
C LYS A 56 19.84 -3.23 -0.05
N ALA A 57 20.70 -2.27 0.31
CA ALA A 57 20.47 -0.86 0.04
C ALA A 57 21.07 -0.48 -1.32
N LYS A 58 20.25 0.09 -2.22
CA LYS A 58 20.69 0.58 -3.54
C LYS A 58 19.95 1.87 -3.88
N GLY A 59 20.71 2.95 -4.05
CA GLY A 59 20.14 4.29 -4.28
C GLY A 59 19.29 4.74 -3.10
N ASP A 60 18.02 5.00 -3.34
CA ASP A 60 17.04 5.45 -2.35
C ASP A 60 16.17 4.31 -1.79
N SER A 61 16.50 3.06 -2.07
CA SER A 61 15.64 1.92 -1.74
C SER A 61 16.39 0.80 -1.03
N ILE A 62 15.69 0.16 -0.10
CA ILE A 62 16.07 -1.10 0.54
C ILE A 62 15.27 -2.21 -0.14
N PHE A 63 15.97 -3.28 -0.51
CA PHE A 63 15.47 -4.50 -1.12
C PHE A 63 15.67 -5.65 -0.14
N TYR A 64 14.70 -6.54 -0.04
CA TYR A 64 14.77 -7.73 0.81
C TYR A 64 15.04 -8.98 -0.03
N PRO A 65 15.70 -10.02 0.54
CA PRO A 65 16.07 -11.22 -0.22
C PRO A 65 14.88 -12.12 -0.55
N ASP A 66 13.74 -11.91 0.12
CA ASP A 66 12.53 -12.70 -0.14
C ASP A 66 11.83 -12.30 -1.45
N THR A 67 11.00 -13.19 -1.98
CA THR A 67 10.30 -13.00 -3.26
C THR A 67 9.01 -12.18 -3.16
N VAL A 68 8.58 -11.82 -1.96
CA VAL A 68 7.28 -11.17 -1.71
C VAL A 68 7.41 -9.71 -1.25
N SER A 69 8.50 -9.35 -0.59
CA SER A 69 8.71 -7.98 -0.10
C SER A 69 8.98 -6.98 -1.22
N GLN A 70 8.30 -5.85 -1.14
CA GLN A 70 8.53 -4.75 -2.08
C GLN A 70 9.71 -3.89 -1.63
N PRO A 71 10.49 -3.34 -2.57
CA PRO A 71 11.49 -2.35 -2.23
C PRO A 71 10.87 -1.17 -1.48
N VAL A 72 11.50 -0.78 -0.36
CA VAL A 72 11.04 0.31 0.48
C VAL A 72 11.99 1.49 0.34
N ARG A 73 11.44 2.67 0.12
CA ARG A 73 12.22 3.89 0.07
C ARG A 73 12.77 4.23 1.46
N PHE A 74 14.02 4.70 1.55
CA PHE A 74 14.61 5.09 2.81
C PHE A 74 15.33 6.42 2.77
N MET A 75 15.46 7.02 3.95
CA MET A 75 16.31 8.18 4.23
C MET A 75 17.05 7.96 5.55
N ILE A 76 18.20 8.61 5.72
CA ILE A 76 18.84 8.72 7.02
C ILE A 76 18.77 10.19 7.44
N ILE A 77 18.19 10.43 8.62
CA ILE A 77 18.01 11.76 9.19
C ILE A 77 18.68 11.74 10.55
N LYS A 78 19.82 12.42 10.67
CA LYS A 78 20.69 12.31 11.86
C LYS A 78 21.02 10.83 12.09
N ASP A 79 20.86 10.35 13.33
CA ASP A 79 21.11 8.95 13.71
C ASP A 79 19.84 8.10 13.61
N THR A 80 19.05 8.27 12.55
CA THR A 80 17.78 7.53 12.39
C THR A 80 17.61 7.07 10.95
N LEU A 81 17.48 5.76 10.75
CA LEU A 81 17.02 5.18 9.49
C LEU A 81 15.49 5.32 9.43
N VAL A 82 14.99 5.97 8.40
CA VAL A 82 13.57 6.20 8.15
C VAL A 82 13.17 5.41 6.92
N LEU A 83 12.31 4.41 7.09
CA LEU A 83 11.71 3.65 6.00
C LEU A 83 10.36 4.27 5.63
N ILE A 84 10.17 4.53 4.34
CA ILE A 84 8.98 5.18 3.80
C ILE A 84 8.26 4.14 2.92
N GLY A 85 7.43 3.33 3.57
CA GLY A 85 6.58 2.34 2.93
C GLY A 85 5.11 2.77 2.99
N ALA A 86 4.26 1.81 3.33
CA ALA A 86 2.86 2.08 3.67
C ALA A 86 2.73 3.00 4.87
N ASN A 87 3.52 2.71 5.88
CA ASN A 87 3.74 3.55 7.05
C ASN A 87 5.17 4.08 6.99
N THR A 88 5.43 5.16 7.72
CA THR A 88 6.80 5.64 7.94
C THR A 88 7.30 5.06 9.25
N VAL A 89 8.32 4.21 9.17
CA VAL A 89 8.93 3.56 10.34
C VAL A 89 10.32 4.13 10.57
N LYS A 90 10.70 4.26 11.83
CA LYS A 90 11.96 4.87 12.24
C LYS A 90 12.75 3.90 13.11
N TYR A 91 14.02 3.72 12.77
CA TYR A 91 14.96 2.85 13.48
C TYR A 91 16.16 3.68 13.96
N PRO A 92 16.34 3.86 15.28
CA PRO A 92 17.50 4.57 15.81
C PRO A 92 18.79 3.83 15.45
N ILE A 93 19.72 4.52 14.81
CA ILE A 93 21.05 4.00 14.48
C ILE A 93 21.93 4.13 15.72
N VAL A 94 22.51 3.02 16.15
CA VAL A 94 23.43 2.98 17.30
C VAL A 94 24.86 3.18 16.83
N LYS A 95 25.23 2.55 15.69
CA LYS A 95 26.56 2.67 15.12
C LYS A 95 26.49 2.41 13.60
N GLN A 96 27.24 3.19 12.84
CA GLN A 96 27.37 2.99 11.41
C GLN A 96 28.80 3.23 10.96
N THR A 97 29.35 2.27 10.19
CA THR A 97 30.63 2.35 9.52
C THR A 97 30.51 1.77 8.11
N ALA A 98 31.60 1.70 7.35
CA ALA A 98 31.59 1.10 6.02
C ALA A 98 31.21 -0.39 6.02
N HIS A 99 31.44 -1.12 7.12
CA HIS A 99 31.27 -2.57 7.21
C HIS A 99 30.36 -3.03 8.35
N LEU A 100 29.89 -2.12 9.19
CA LEU A 100 29.04 -2.43 10.35
C LEU A 100 27.87 -1.44 10.42
N PHE A 101 26.67 -1.97 10.54
CA PHE A 101 25.44 -1.21 10.75
C PHE A 101 24.67 -1.78 11.92
N VAL A 102 24.50 -0.97 12.98
CA VAL A 102 23.83 -1.35 14.23
C VAL A 102 22.69 -0.40 14.49
N PHE A 103 21.49 -0.93 14.66
CA PHE A 103 20.29 -0.15 14.93
C PHE A 103 19.38 -0.85 15.94
N LYS A 104 18.36 -0.13 16.42
CA LYS A 104 17.31 -0.72 17.27
C LYS A 104 16.08 -1.00 16.44
N ASN A 105 15.54 -2.24 16.54
CA ASN A 105 14.28 -2.61 15.92
C ASN A 105 13.07 -2.04 16.67
N GLN A 106 11.84 -2.34 16.21
CA GLN A 106 10.62 -1.82 16.84
C GLN A 106 10.39 -2.38 18.25
N ASN A 107 10.95 -3.54 18.56
CA ASN A 107 10.90 -4.14 19.90
C ASN A 107 11.94 -3.54 20.87
N GLY A 108 12.82 -2.65 20.38
CA GLY A 108 13.91 -2.06 21.15
C GLY A 108 15.18 -2.93 21.22
N GLU A 109 15.20 -4.07 20.53
CA GLU A 109 16.35 -4.96 20.45
C GLU A 109 17.41 -4.38 19.51
N THR A 110 18.67 -4.71 19.79
CA THR A 110 19.80 -4.24 18.97
C THR A 110 20.09 -5.24 17.87
N VAL A 111 19.91 -4.82 16.62
CA VAL A 111 20.24 -5.59 15.42
C VAL A 111 21.63 -5.17 14.94
N ARG A 112 22.49 -6.14 14.66
CA ARG A 112 23.86 -5.95 14.18
C ARG A 112 24.02 -6.59 12.80
N LEU A 113 24.34 -5.75 11.82
CA LEU A 113 24.54 -6.21 10.45
C LEU A 113 25.96 -5.89 10.00
N THR A 114 26.56 -6.83 9.28
CA THR A 114 27.85 -6.65 8.60
C THR A 114 27.64 -6.54 7.09
N LYS A 115 28.50 -5.79 6.42
CA LYS A 115 28.44 -5.69 4.96
C LYS A 115 28.92 -6.99 4.32
N SER A 116 28.10 -7.59 3.47
CA SER A 116 28.49 -8.80 2.73
C SER A 116 29.63 -8.52 1.75
N GLU A 117 30.60 -9.44 1.75
CA GLU A 117 31.67 -9.52 0.76
C GLU A 117 31.47 -10.73 -0.19
N ASN A 118 30.41 -11.52 0.00
CA ASN A 118 30.11 -12.69 -0.80
C ASN A 118 29.40 -12.30 -2.12
N PRO A 119 30.01 -12.53 -3.29
CA PRO A 119 29.40 -12.18 -4.59
C PRO A 119 28.07 -12.92 -4.84
N SER A 120 27.86 -14.09 -4.24
CA SER A 120 26.66 -14.90 -4.44
C SER A 120 25.41 -14.27 -3.83
N ASP A 121 25.55 -13.43 -2.77
CA ASP A 121 24.42 -12.79 -2.11
C ASP A 121 23.65 -11.86 -3.04
N GLY A 122 24.31 -11.36 -4.08
CA GLY A 122 23.66 -10.57 -5.12
C GLY A 122 22.55 -11.31 -5.85
N SER A 123 22.64 -12.63 -5.96
CA SER A 123 21.65 -13.47 -6.65
C SER A 123 20.31 -13.52 -5.94
N LEU A 124 20.29 -13.33 -4.62
CA LEU A 124 19.06 -13.30 -3.81
C LEU A 124 18.13 -12.12 -4.16
N PHE A 125 18.65 -11.10 -4.84
CA PHE A 125 17.90 -9.89 -5.23
C PHE A 125 17.56 -9.84 -6.72
N THR A 126 17.72 -10.93 -7.44
CA THR A 126 17.42 -11.03 -8.89
C THR A 126 16.01 -11.58 -9.16
N HIS A 127 15.23 -11.82 -8.10
CA HIS A 127 13.90 -12.41 -8.22
C HIS A 127 12.91 -11.47 -8.93
N GLU A 128 11.98 -12.11 -9.64
CA GLU A 128 10.83 -11.41 -10.21
C GLU A 128 10.03 -10.71 -9.12
N ARG A 129 9.40 -9.59 -9.49
CA ARG A 129 8.49 -8.89 -8.58
C ARG A 129 7.42 -9.84 -8.06
N PRO A 130 7.01 -9.71 -6.77
CA PRO A 130 5.95 -10.52 -6.21
C PRO A 130 4.72 -10.52 -7.11
N LYS A 131 4.15 -11.68 -7.33
CA LYS A 131 2.92 -11.80 -8.12
C LYS A 131 1.78 -11.17 -7.35
N VAL A 132 0.99 -10.36 -8.04
CA VAL A 132 -0.22 -9.77 -7.48
C VAL A 132 -1.26 -10.88 -7.32
N LEU A 133 -2.16 -10.78 -6.35
CA LEU A 133 -3.15 -11.81 -6.06
C LEU A 133 -4.00 -11.99 -7.30
N ASN A 134 -4.47 -11.62 -8.10
CA ASN A 134 -5.12 -11.97 -9.37
C ASN A 134 -4.14 -12.02 -10.55
N GLN A 135 -2.84 -12.00 -10.29
CA GLN A 135 -1.75 -12.04 -11.27
C GLN A 135 -1.82 -10.92 -12.33
N ASN A 136 -2.44 -9.78 -12.04
CA ASN A 136 -2.69 -8.69 -12.97
C ASN A 136 -3.42 -9.12 -14.25
N GLN A 137 -4.18 -10.19 -14.22
CA GLN A 137 -4.88 -10.72 -15.37
C GLN A 137 -6.34 -10.27 -15.35
N LEU A 138 -6.81 -9.82 -16.50
CA LEU A 138 -8.24 -9.63 -16.73
C LEU A 138 -8.91 -11.00 -16.82
N ILE A 139 -9.77 -11.31 -15.85
CA ILE A 139 -10.54 -12.55 -15.84
C ILE A 139 -11.95 -12.25 -16.31
N LYS A 140 -12.42 -12.99 -17.29
CA LYS A 140 -13.79 -12.87 -17.80
C LYS A 140 -14.46 -14.23 -17.73
N ARG A 141 -15.71 -14.26 -17.26
CA ARG A 141 -16.57 -15.43 -17.24
C ARG A 141 -17.93 -15.06 -17.79
N ASP A 142 -18.38 -15.84 -18.72
CA ASP A 142 -19.74 -15.82 -19.28
C ASP A 142 -20.37 -17.16 -18.97
N THR A 143 -21.45 -17.16 -18.19
CA THR A 143 -22.09 -18.37 -17.71
C THR A 143 -23.59 -18.32 -17.99
N VAL A 144 -24.12 -19.35 -18.59
CA VAL A 144 -25.56 -19.51 -18.74
C VAL A 144 -26.13 -20.14 -17.48
N LEU A 145 -27.02 -19.40 -16.82
CA LEU A 145 -27.74 -19.85 -15.65
C LEU A 145 -29.19 -20.22 -16.05
N VAL A 146 -29.72 -21.27 -15.43
CA VAL A 146 -31.09 -21.69 -15.65
C VAL A 146 -31.85 -21.68 -14.32
N TYR A 147 -33.03 -21.08 -14.33
CA TYR A 147 -33.95 -21.13 -13.19
C TYR A 147 -35.40 -21.28 -13.68
N GLY A 148 -36.03 -22.38 -13.34
CA GLY A 148 -37.29 -22.78 -13.94
C GLY A 148 -37.11 -23.03 -15.44
N GLU A 149 -37.96 -22.41 -16.27
CA GLU A 149 -37.90 -22.50 -17.74
C GLU A 149 -37.06 -21.38 -18.36
N ASP A 150 -36.63 -20.41 -17.57
CA ASP A 150 -35.90 -19.21 -18.02
C ASP A 150 -34.39 -19.43 -18.07
N ARG A 151 -33.76 -18.83 -19.09
CA ARG A 151 -32.33 -18.78 -19.27
C ARG A 151 -31.82 -17.36 -19.02
N TYR A 152 -30.73 -17.29 -18.28
CA TYR A 152 -30.04 -16.05 -17.94
C TYR A 152 -28.57 -16.11 -18.33
N HIS A 153 -27.98 -14.98 -18.66
CA HIS A 153 -26.55 -14.85 -18.87
C HIS A 153 -25.94 -14.03 -17.73
N SER A 154 -24.96 -14.60 -17.09
CA SER A 154 -24.17 -13.96 -16.02
C SER A 154 -22.76 -13.70 -16.53
N TYR A 155 -22.39 -12.43 -16.56
CA TYR A 155 -21.03 -11.99 -16.87
C TYR A 155 -20.36 -11.56 -15.59
N VAL A 156 -19.18 -12.11 -15.32
CA VAL A 156 -18.31 -11.68 -14.24
C VAL A 156 -16.95 -11.32 -14.82
N GLN A 157 -16.49 -10.10 -14.55
CA GLN A 157 -15.19 -9.64 -15.00
C GLN A 157 -14.39 -9.08 -13.83
N VAL A 158 -13.24 -9.71 -13.53
CA VAL A 158 -12.29 -9.20 -12.54
C VAL A 158 -11.32 -8.29 -13.28
N ASN A 159 -11.36 -7.01 -12.94
CA ASN A 159 -10.49 -5.97 -13.50
C ASN A 159 -9.38 -5.64 -12.49
N PRO A 160 -8.11 -5.96 -12.80
CA PRO A 160 -7.00 -5.53 -11.97
C PRO A 160 -6.89 -4.00 -11.97
N THR A 161 -6.53 -3.43 -10.82
CA THR A 161 -6.37 -1.99 -10.66
C THR A 161 -4.96 -1.64 -10.19
N THR A 162 -4.67 -0.34 -10.11
CA THR A 162 -3.46 0.20 -9.49
C THR A 162 -3.67 0.58 -8.01
N TYR A 163 -4.82 0.24 -7.42
CA TYR A 163 -5.12 0.55 -6.03
C TYR A 163 -4.33 -0.35 -5.09
N LYS A 164 -3.38 0.24 -4.39
CA LYS A 164 -2.47 -0.48 -3.51
C LYS A 164 -3.17 -0.95 -2.24
N VAL A 165 -2.91 -2.19 -1.89
CA VAL A 165 -3.23 -2.80 -0.60
C VAL A 165 -1.91 -3.19 0.04
N VAL A 166 -1.66 -2.69 1.23
CA VAL A 166 -0.40 -2.93 1.93
C VAL A 166 -0.65 -3.87 3.08
N LYS A 167 0.13 -4.93 3.12
CA LYS A 167 0.21 -5.86 4.24
C LYS A 167 1.54 -5.64 4.94
N THR A 168 1.48 -5.24 6.20
CA THR A 168 2.66 -5.13 7.05
C THR A 168 3.03 -6.50 7.59
N VAL A 169 4.28 -6.89 7.42
CA VAL A 169 4.89 -8.09 7.99
C VAL A 169 6.20 -7.66 8.65
N TYR A 170 6.64 -8.36 9.67
CA TYR A 170 7.96 -8.20 10.25
C TYR A 170 8.83 -9.37 9.78
N ASN A 171 10.07 -9.06 9.39
CA ASN A 171 11.06 -10.09 9.09
C ASN A 171 11.68 -10.61 10.41
N ASP A 172 12.59 -11.58 10.31
CA ASP A 172 13.19 -12.25 11.48
C ASP A 172 13.98 -11.27 12.37
N GLU A 173 14.51 -10.17 11.82
CA GLU A 173 15.17 -9.11 12.58
C GLU A 173 14.19 -8.12 13.23
N GLY A 174 12.86 -8.36 13.15
CA GLY A 174 11.83 -7.46 13.68
C GLY A 174 11.74 -6.12 12.92
N VAL A 175 12.22 -6.07 11.68
CA VAL A 175 12.09 -4.91 10.80
C VAL A 175 10.78 -5.00 10.05
N GLU A 176 10.00 -3.90 10.04
CA GLU A 176 8.75 -3.84 9.31
C GLU A 176 9.01 -3.86 7.78
N VAL A 177 8.52 -4.90 7.11
CA VAL A 177 8.54 -5.04 5.67
C VAL A 177 7.11 -4.97 5.14
N GLY A 178 6.88 -4.09 4.18
CA GLY A 178 5.56 -3.88 3.60
C GLY A 178 5.43 -4.56 2.25
N ASN A 179 4.58 -5.58 2.16
CA ASN A 179 4.20 -6.19 0.89
C ASN A 179 3.06 -5.39 0.25
N VAL A 180 3.22 -5.03 -1.03
CA VAL A 180 2.23 -4.27 -1.79
C VAL A 180 1.53 -5.19 -2.77
N TYR A 181 0.22 -5.29 -2.62
CA TYR A 181 -0.69 -5.95 -3.55
C TYR A 181 -1.57 -4.91 -4.22
N TYR A 182 -2.34 -5.32 -5.23
CA TYR A 182 -3.27 -4.44 -5.90
C TYR A 182 -4.70 -5.00 -5.79
N ASP A 183 -5.63 -4.11 -5.55
CA ASP A 183 -7.04 -4.45 -5.44
C ASP A 183 -7.68 -4.60 -6.82
N ASN A 184 -8.87 -5.19 -6.87
CA ASN A 184 -9.65 -5.35 -8.08
C ASN A 184 -10.96 -4.56 -8.04
N ILE A 185 -11.50 -4.34 -9.23
CA ILE A 185 -12.90 -4.01 -9.44
C ILE A 185 -13.53 -5.21 -10.12
N VAL A 186 -14.60 -5.75 -9.53
CA VAL A 186 -15.29 -6.90 -10.12
C VAL A 186 -16.63 -6.44 -10.69
N HIS A 187 -16.73 -6.49 -12.01
CA HIS A 187 -17.98 -6.22 -12.71
C HIS A 187 -18.85 -7.47 -12.71
N VAL A 188 -20.12 -7.32 -12.34
CA VAL A 188 -21.13 -8.37 -12.46
C VAL A 188 -22.31 -7.82 -13.23
N SER A 189 -22.71 -8.52 -14.29
CA SER A 189 -23.96 -8.23 -14.99
C SER A 189 -24.77 -9.48 -15.23
N LEU A 190 -26.09 -9.32 -15.17
CA LEU A 190 -27.08 -10.39 -15.33
C LEU A 190 -28.11 -9.99 -16.37
N PHE A 191 -28.37 -10.88 -17.31
CA PHE A 191 -29.34 -10.68 -18.40
C PHE A 191 -30.36 -11.82 -18.43
N ARG A 192 -31.60 -11.49 -18.81
CA ARG A 192 -32.62 -12.43 -19.21
C ARG A 192 -32.92 -12.20 -20.69
N GLY A 193 -32.46 -13.12 -21.56
CA GLY A 193 -32.43 -12.85 -22.98
C GLY A 193 -31.61 -11.61 -23.33
N SER A 194 -32.22 -10.64 -24.00
CA SER A 194 -31.60 -9.35 -24.33
C SER A 194 -31.77 -8.27 -23.24
N THR A 195 -32.54 -8.55 -22.19
CA THR A 195 -32.85 -7.56 -21.12
C THR A 195 -31.81 -7.64 -20.03
N GLN A 196 -31.13 -6.54 -19.78
CA GLN A 196 -30.21 -6.39 -18.65
C GLN A 196 -31.02 -6.19 -17.36
N LEU A 197 -30.90 -7.14 -16.43
CA LEU A 197 -31.54 -7.09 -15.13
C LEU A 197 -30.67 -6.37 -14.10
N TYR A 198 -29.36 -6.60 -14.19
CA TYR A 198 -28.39 -6.05 -13.24
C TYR A 198 -27.06 -5.75 -13.91
N SER A 199 -26.39 -4.71 -13.45
CA SER A 199 -25.00 -4.39 -13.85
C SER A 199 -24.37 -3.52 -12.77
N HIS A 200 -23.22 -3.94 -12.23
CA HIS A 200 -22.54 -3.21 -11.18
C HIS A 200 -21.05 -3.51 -11.11
N ASP A 201 -20.26 -2.49 -10.77
CA ASP A 201 -18.81 -2.56 -10.50
C ASP A 201 -18.55 -2.60 -9.01
N PHE A 202 -18.36 -3.78 -8.47
CA PHE A 202 -18.07 -3.98 -7.06
C PHE A 202 -16.65 -3.55 -6.70
N ARG A 203 -16.55 -2.85 -5.59
CA ARG A 203 -15.28 -2.46 -4.95
C ARG A 203 -15.29 -2.94 -3.51
N LYS A 204 -14.12 -3.28 -2.94
CA LYS A 204 -14.04 -3.80 -1.56
C LYS A 204 -14.68 -2.89 -0.51
N LYS A 205 -14.65 -1.56 -0.71
CA LYS A 205 -15.27 -0.61 0.22
C LYS A 205 -16.78 -0.81 0.43
N GLU A 206 -17.47 -1.43 -0.52
CA GLU A 206 -18.91 -1.68 -0.43
C GLU A 206 -19.26 -2.72 0.64
N PHE A 207 -18.29 -3.55 1.00
CA PHE A 207 -18.41 -4.58 2.02
C PHE A 207 -18.09 -4.08 3.44
N ALA A 208 -17.82 -2.76 3.62
CA ALA A 208 -17.39 -2.19 4.89
C ALA A 208 -18.38 -2.33 6.04
N LYS A 209 -19.67 -2.56 5.76
CA LYS A 209 -20.69 -2.82 6.79
C LYS A 209 -20.70 -4.27 7.27
N LEU A 210 -20.08 -5.18 6.52
CA LEU A 210 -20.11 -6.63 6.77
C LEU A 210 -18.75 -7.17 7.24
N VAL A 211 -17.68 -6.39 7.04
CA VAL A 211 -16.31 -6.82 7.30
C VAL A 211 -15.62 -5.80 8.20
N PRO A 212 -14.87 -6.23 9.24
CA PRO A 212 -14.12 -5.33 10.10
C PRO A 212 -13.17 -4.43 9.30
N ALA A 213 -13.10 -3.15 9.67
CA ALA A 213 -12.31 -2.15 8.94
C ALA A 213 -10.81 -2.54 8.84
N GLU A 214 -10.26 -3.10 9.92
CA GLU A 214 -8.86 -3.55 9.97
C GLU A 214 -8.58 -4.67 8.97
N TYR A 215 -9.51 -5.62 8.87
CA TYR A 215 -9.42 -6.69 7.88
C TYR A 215 -9.53 -6.12 6.46
N LEU A 216 -10.54 -5.27 6.21
CA LEU A 216 -10.80 -4.71 4.89
C LEU A 216 -9.63 -3.87 4.37
N ARG A 217 -8.88 -3.22 5.25
CA ARG A 217 -7.70 -2.43 4.90
C ARG A 217 -6.61 -3.30 4.26
N GLN A 218 -6.43 -4.53 4.75
CA GLN A 218 -5.40 -5.47 4.30
C GLN A 218 -5.89 -6.46 3.25
N ALA A 219 -7.20 -6.55 3.03
CA ALA A 219 -7.80 -7.49 2.09
C ALA A 219 -7.83 -6.93 0.66
N VAL A 220 -7.89 -7.84 -0.30
CA VAL A 220 -8.15 -7.61 -1.72
C VAL A 220 -9.50 -8.22 -2.05
N LEU A 221 -10.33 -7.52 -2.83
CA LEU A 221 -11.49 -8.13 -3.48
C LEU A 221 -10.96 -9.03 -4.60
N SER A 222 -10.80 -10.32 -4.30
CA SER A 222 -10.17 -11.27 -5.21
C SER A 222 -11.08 -11.63 -6.37
N ASP A 223 -12.34 -11.93 -6.05
CA ASP A 223 -13.29 -12.44 -7.03
C ASP A 223 -14.75 -12.29 -6.55
N ILE A 224 -15.70 -12.46 -7.49
CA ILE A 224 -17.12 -12.70 -7.23
C ILE A 224 -17.54 -13.85 -8.10
N VAL A 225 -17.85 -14.99 -7.48
CA VAL A 225 -18.14 -16.25 -8.19
C VAL A 225 -19.60 -16.60 -8.00
N TYR A 226 -20.26 -17.03 -9.09
CA TYR A 226 -21.61 -17.59 -8.99
C TYR A 226 -21.60 -18.83 -8.06
N ASP A 227 -22.56 -18.90 -7.15
CA ASP A 227 -22.70 -19.97 -6.18
C ASP A 227 -23.95 -20.83 -6.49
N HIS A 228 -25.13 -20.26 -6.38
CA HIS A 228 -26.38 -20.99 -6.64
C HIS A 228 -27.56 -20.05 -6.95
N ALA A 229 -28.68 -20.66 -7.38
CA ALA A 229 -29.95 -19.97 -7.57
C ALA A 229 -30.98 -20.41 -6.52
N THR A 230 -31.81 -19.48 -6.10
CA THR A 230 -32.96 -19.69 -5.19
C THR A 230 -34.18 -18.97 -5.73
N PRO A 231 -35.38 -19.17 -5.14
CA PRO A 231 -36.55 -18.35 -5.47
C PRO A 231 -36.38 -16.85 -5.27
N LYS A 232 -35.33 -16.44 -4.52
CA LYS A 232 -34.97 -15.03 -4.28
C LYS A 232 -34.10 -14.42 -5.36
N GLY A 233 -33.50 -15.26 -6.23
CA GLY A 233 -32.59 -14.83 -7.29
C GLY A 233 -31.31 -15.65 -7.34
N PHE A 234 -30.31 -15.11 -8.02
CA PHE A 234 -28.98 -15.69 -8.17
C PHE A 234 -28.03 -15.18 -7.11
N THR A 235 -27.36 -16.10 -6.42
CA THR A 235 -26.41 -15.80 -5.36
C THR A 235 -25.00 -16.00 -5.84
N TYR A 236 -24.15 -15.01 -5.57
CA TYR A 236 -22.73 -14.98 -5.83
C TYR A 236 -21.98 -14.92 -4.52
N CYS A 237 -20.77 -15.44 -4.50
CA CYS A 237 -19.84 -15.34 -3.37
C CYS A 237 -18.75 -14.33 -3.68
N ALA A 238 -18.77 -13.18 -3.01
CA ALA A 238 -17.68 -12.22 -3.07
C ALA A 238 -16.56 -12.64 -2.09
N GLN A 239 -15.34 -12.73 -2.59
CA GLN A 239 -14.17 -13.24 -1.90
C GLN A 239 -13.23 -12.11 -1.54
N LEU A 240 -13.19 -11.75 -0.25
CA LEU A 240 -12.21 -10.83 0.31
C LEU A 240 -11.10 -11.63 0.98
N LEU A 241 -9.89 -11.56 0.45
CA LEU A 241 -8.75 -12.35 0.89
C LEU A 241 -7.63 -11.42 1.36
N ILE A 242 -7.00 -11.77 2.49
CA ILE A 242 -5.70 -11.19 2.84
C ILE A 242 -4.64 -11.94 2.05
N PRO A 243 -3.85 -11.25 1.19
CA PRO A 243 -2.78 -11.88 0.43
C PRO A 243 -1.80 -12.62 1.36
N ASP A 244 -1.33 -13.80 0.94
CA ASP A 244 -0.44 -14.68 1.70
C ASP A 244 -0.93 -15.01 3.12
N GLY A 245 -2.24 -14.96 3.31
CA GLY A 245 -2.91 -15.32 4.56
C GLY A 245 -3.92 -16.43 4.35
N SER A 246 -4.23 -17.16 5.42
CA SER A 246 -5.31 -18.17 5.44
C SER A 246 -6.69 -17.56 5.70
N SER A 247 -6.75 -16.27 6.03
CA SER A 247 -7.96 -15.59 6.45
C SER A 247 -8.76 -15.07 5.25
N SER A 248 -10.05 -15.36 5.21
CA SER A 248 -10.95 -14.91 4.15
C SER A 248 -12.32 -14.52 4.69
N TYR A 249 -12.96 -13.52 4.06
CA TYR A 249 -14.39 -13.24 4.23
C TYR A 249 -15.12 -13.59 2.95
N MET A 250 -16.14 -14.42 3.10
CA MET A 250 -17.05 -14.82 2.02
C MET A 250 -18.37 -14.11 2.22
N ILE A 251 -18.74 -13.25 1.29
CA ILE A 251 -19.98 -12.45 1.37
C ILE A 251 -20.90 -12.88 0.25
N MET A 252 -22.11 -13.27 0.64
CA MET A 252 -23.15 -13.65 -0.31
C MET A 252 -23.81 -12.40 -0.88
N VAL A 253 -23.76 -12.26 -2.19
CA VAL A 253 -24.38 -11.20 -2.98
C VAL A 253 -25.53 -11.84 -3.74
N THR A 254 -26.76 -11.56 -3.37
CA THR A 254 -27.94 -12.09 -4.06
C THR A 254 -28.56 -11.02 -4.94
N ILE A 255 -28.74 -11.34 -6.21
CA ILE A 255 -29.38 -10.49 -7.23
C ILE A 255 -30.74 -11.12 -7.56
N SER A 256 -31.82 -10.42 -7.25
CA SER A 256 -33.18 -10.90 -7.53
C SER A 256 -33.48 -10.91 -9.03
N PHE A 257 -34.54 -11.57 -9.41
CA PHE A 257 -35.03 -11.60 -10.81
C PHE A 257 -35.50 -10.23 -11.30
N GLU A 258 -35.76 -9.28 -10.39
CA GLU A 258 -36.08 -7.87 -10.70
C GLU A 258 -34.83 -6.96 -10.65
N GLY A 259 -33.62 -7.54 -10.49
CA GLY A 259 -32.38 -6.79 -10.47
C GLY A 259 -32.07 -6.08 -9.14
N LYS A 260 -32.73 -6.44 -8.02
CA LYS A 260 -32.41 -5.90 -6.70
C LYS A 260 -31.31 -6.71 -6.05
N MET A 261 -30.32 -6.03 -5.52
CA MET A 261 -29.15 -6.64 -4.88
C MET A 261 -29.27 -6.57 -3.35
N THR A 262 -28.92 -7.66 -2.68
CA THR A 262 -28.75 -7.76 -1.24
C THR A 262 -27.42 -8.43 -0.90
N MET A 263 -26.83 -8.10 0.24
CA MET A 263 -25.60 -8.69 0.72
C MET A 263 -25.75 -9.23 2.15
N GLY A 264 -25.04 -10.32 2.47
CA GLY A 264 -24.96 -10.91 3.80
C GLY A 264 -23.70 -11.75 3.96
N LEU A 265 -23.30 -12.01 5.19
CA LEU A 265 -22.23 -12.99 5.47
C LEU A 265 -22.72 -14.40 5.15
N ARG A 266 -21.77 -15.26 4.75
CA ARG A 266 -22.05 -16.68 4.50
C ARG A 266 -22.33 -17.43 5.78
#